data_f79dfe02935422126b588d74c2eb6b2a
#
_entry.id   f79dfe02935422126b588d74c2eb6b2a
#
_cell.length_a   1.000
_cell.length_b   1.000
_cell.length_c   1.000
_cell.angle_alpha   90.00
_cell.angle_beta   90.00
_cell.angle_gamma   90.00
#
_symmetry.space_group_name_H-M   'P 1'
#
loop_
_entity.id
_entity.type
_entity.pdbx_description
1 polymer ?
#
loop_
_entity_poly.entity_id
_entity_poly.type
_entity_poly.pdbx_seq_one_letter_code
_entity_poly.pdbx_strand_id
1 'polypeptide(L)'
;MKVGKAIYNILSQSTEVQSNFPLTDANYSATGSELVNDGNFPNGDNWNVGTGWSIANNKASVDGSGTLTLSQNSVNIVSGKLYRVSFEITDYESGFFKPQFGGQIIGDYNTSGIKTFFVTANSSSYSTLILYALGTSKFSVKNISVQEYALNKIFPELAPPGVEVPYIVYSVVSNSPSDTKNANGDIDTASIEVYGFQDTYNKAVDLGVSVRAALDRKTGTYNTIKIQSTNYVNEQMDVNEARKLWAAIQDYSIRIKNL
;
A
#
# COMPACT_ATOMS: atom_id res chain seq x y z
N MET A 1 7.71 -17.02 -13.49
CA MET A 1 6.63 -17.11 -14.51
C MET A 1 5.91 -15.76 -14.60
N LYS A 2 5.58 -15.26 -15.81
CA LYS A 2 5.02 -13.90 -15.98
C LYS A 2 3.69 -13.70 -15.24
N VAL A 3 2.76 -14.67 -15.33
CA VAL A 3 1.43 -14.55 -14.71
C VAL A 3 1.47 -14.33 -13.19
N GLY A 4 2.40 -14.96 -12.48
CA GLY A 4 2.54 -14.80 -11.04
C GLY A 4 2.81 -13.34 -10.62
N LYS A 5 3.57 -12.57 -11.43
CA LYS A 5 3.79 -11.13 -11.17
C LYS A 5 2.49 -10.31 -11.27
N ALA A 6 1.60 -10.68 -12.21
CA ALA A 6 0.31 -10.03 -12.34
C ALA A 6 -0.60 -10.36 -11.14
N ILE A 7 -0.62 -11.61 -10.67
CA ILE A 7 -1.37 -12.04 -9.49
C ILE A 7 -0.89 -11.29 -8.24
N TYR A 8 0.43 -11.25 -8.01
CA TYR A 8 0.99 -10.47 -6.91
C TYR A 8 0.53 -9.00 -6.96
N ASN A 9 0.61 -8.38 -8.15
CA ASN A 9 0.24 -6.98 -8.32
C ASN A 9 -1.25 -6.73 -8.03
N ILE A 10 -2.14 -7.61 -8.49
CA ILE A 10 -3.58 -7.51 -8.21
C ILE A 10 -3.85 -7.67 -6.71
N LEU A 11 -3.33 -8.71 -6.09
CA LEU A 11 -3.59 -9.00 -4.67
C LEU A 11 -2.99 -7.93 -3.74
N SER A 12 -1.75 -7.49 -4.01
CA SER A 12 -1.06 -6.52 -3.15
C SER A 12 -1.64 -5.11 -3.20
N GLN A 13 -2.38 -4.78 -4.26
CA GLN A 13 -3.01 -3.48 -4.44
C GLN A 13 -4.53 -3.49 -4.17
N SER A 14 -5.14 -4.66 -3.94
CA SER A 14 -6.56 -4.74 -3.62
C SER A 14 -6.85 -4.23 -2.22
N THR A 15 -7.75 -3.26 -2.12
CA THR A 15 -8.21 -2.71 -0.84
C THR A 15 -8.96 -3.76 -0.01
N GLU A 16 -9.68 -4.65 -0.66
CA GLU A 16 -10.39 -5.77 -0.03
C GLU A 16 -9.41 -6.76 0.60
N VAL A 17 -8.33 -7.11 -0.10
CA VAL A 17 -7.28 -7.96 0.44
C VAL A 17 -6.55 -7.25 1.57
N GLN A 18 -6.13 -6.00 1.37
CA GLN A 18 -5.41 -5.21 2.37
C GLN A 18 -6.18 -5.05 3.68
N SER A 19 -7.52 -4.99 3.63
CA SER A 19 -8.37 -4.86 4.83
C SER A 19 -8.25 -6.02 5.84
N ASN A 20 -7.73 -7.17 5.42
CA ASN A 20 -7.45 -8.32 6.28
C ASN A 20 -6.09 -8.25 6.99
N PHE A 21 -5.27 -7.25 6.68
CA PHE A 21 -3.91 -7.10 7.20
C PHE A 21 -3.80 -5.82 8.03
N PRO A 22 -3.42 -5.89 9.31
CA PRO A 22 -3.13 -4.69 10.10
C PRO A 22 -2.09 -3.80 9.42
N LEU A 23 -2.34 -2.48 9.41
CA LEU A 23 -1.45 -1.48 8.81
C LEU A 23 -0.21 -1.27 9.68
N THR A 24 0.79 -2.12 9.49
CA THR A 24 2.06 -2.14 10.23
C THR A 24 3.24 -2.38 9.30
N ASP A 25 4.45 -1.96 9.70
CA ASP A 25 5.69 -2.26 8.96
C ASP A 25 5.99 -3.77 8.88
N ALA A 26 5.33 -4.61 9.69
CA ALA A 26 5.44 -6.07 9.60
C ALA A 26 4.68 -6.65 8.40
N ASN A 27 3.59 -6.01 7.98
CA ASN A 27 2.73 -6.49 6.89
C ASN A 27 2.95 -5.73 5.57
N TYR A 28 3.57 -4.56 5.63
CA TYR A 28 3.78 -3.70 4.46
C TYR A 28 5.23 -3.25 4.37
N SER A 29 5.73 -3.09 3.17
CA SER A 29 7.09 -2.60 2.91
C SER A 29 7.10 -1.55 1.81
N ALA A 30 8.12 -0.70 1.82
CA ALA A 30 8.35 0.28 0.78
C ALA A 30 8.56 -0.37 -0.58
N THR A 31 7.87 0.13 -1.60
CA THR A 31 7.98 -0.32 -2.99
C THR A 31 8.57 0.75 -3.91
N GLY A 32 8.69 1.97 -3.42
CA GLY A 32 9.22 3.12 -4.15
C GLY A 32 10.29 3.88 -3.36
N SER A 33 10.90 4.86 -4.02
CA SER A 33 11.81 5.83 -3.39
C SER A 33 11.04 6.79 -2.49
N GLU A 34 11.80 7.52 -1.67
CA GLU A 34 11.27 8.66 -0.91
C GLU A 34 10.64 9.69 -1.86
N LEU A 35 9.45 10.17 -1.53
CA LEU A 35 8.72 11.16 -2.32
C LEU A 35 8.92 12.59 -1.83
N VAL A 36 9.32 12.78 -0.58
CA VAL A 36 9.60 14.09 0.01
C VAL A 36 11.07 14.43 -0.21
N ASN A 37 11.32 15.56 -0.84
CA ASN A 37 12.67 16.11 -0.92
C ASN A 37 12.97 16.92 0.34
N ASP A 38 14.18 16.77 0.88
CA ASP A 38 14.64 17.51 2.05
C ASP A 38 13.67 17.43 3.26
N GLY A 39 13.13 16.24 3.54
CA GLY A 39 12.26 16.02 4.69
C GLY A 39 12.94 16.21 6.06
N ASN A 40 14.27 16.29 6.08
CA ASN A 40 15.09 16.63 7.23
C ASN A 40 15.51 18.11 7.28
N PHE A 41 15.01 18.94 6.35
CA PHE A 41 15.17 20.39 6.30
C PHE A 41 16.62 20.91 6.37
N PRO A 42 17.55 20.47 5.52
CA PRO A 42 18.93 20.93 5.58
C PRO A 42 19.06 22.44 5.28
N ASN A 43 18.26 22.95 4.31
CA ASN A 43 18.25 24.35 3.87
C ASN A 43 16.87 24.89 3.48
N GLY A 44 15.87 24.03 3.32
CA GLY A 44 14.50 24.44 3.00
C GLY A 44 14.21 24.75 1.54
N ASP A 45 15.13 24.53 0.62
CA ASP A 45 15.01 24.93 -0.80
C ASP A 45 13.82 24.27 -1.52
N ASN A 46 13.37 23.10 -1.08
CA ASN A 46 12.27 22.36 -1.66
C ASN A 46 10.91 22.64 -0.99
N TRP A 47 10.86 23.59 -0.06
CA TRP A 47 9.66 23.88 0.72
C TRP A 47 9.14 25.29 0.48
N ASN A 48 7.82 25.41 0.32
CA ASN A 48 7.13 26.71 0.32
C ASN A 48 6.83 27.09 1.78
N VAL A 49 7.65 27.98 2.30
CA VAL A 49 7.59 28.43 3.70
C VAL A 49 6.55 29.54 3.83
N GLY A 50 5.39 29.24 4.42
CA GLY A 50 4.36 30.23 4.69
C GLY A 50 4.62 31.06 5.95
N THR A 51 3.77 32.05 6.15
CA THR A 51 3.86 32.94 7.33
C THR A 51 3.89 32.14 8.64
N GLY A 52 4.72 32.54 9.58
CA GLY A 52 4.87 31.89 10.88
C GLY A 52 5.77 30.66 10.89
N TRP A 53 6.13 30.14 9.72
CA TRP A 53 7.10 29.05 9.59
C TRP A 53 8.51 29.58 9.32
N SER A 54 9.50 28.85 9.81
CA SER A 54 10.93 29.09 9.52
C SER A 54 11.68 27.75 9.45
N ILE A 55 12.71 27.67 8.62
CA ILE A 55 13.54 26.45 8.48
C ILE A 55 14.96 26.80 8.91
N ALA A 56 15.45 26.11 9.93
CA ALA A 56 16.80 26.21 10.44
C ALA A 56 17.17 24.98 11.27
N ASN A 57 18.44 24.68 11.39
CA ASN A 57 18.95 23.59 12.26
C ASN A 57 18.30 22.23 11.98
N ASN A 58 18.12 21.88 10.70
CA ASN A 58 17.53 20.64 10.23
C ASN A 58 16.10 20.39 10.76
N LYS A 59 15.32 21.44 10.92
CA LYS A 59 13.88 21.37 11.29
C LYS A 59 13.12 22.57 10.74
N ALA A 60 11.83 22.40 10.58
CA ALA A 60 10.89 23.47 10.33
C ALA A 60 10.16 23.82 11.62
N SER A 61 10.23 25.08 12.03
CA SER A 61 9.62 25.59 13.26
C SER A 61 8.49 26.53 12.94
N VAL A 62 7.40 26.46 13.69
CA VAL A 62 6.27 27.39 13.62
C VAL A 62 6.13 28.14 14.93
N ASP A 63 5.88 29.46 14.81
CA ASP A 63 5.49 30.33 15.91
C ASP A 63 4.49 31.37 15.37
N GLY A 64 3.22 31.23 15.72
CA GLY A 64 2.19 32.11 15.20
C GLY A 64 0.77 31.62 15.47
N SER A 65 -0.20 32.39 14.99
CA SER A 65 -1.63 32.14 15.20
C SER A 65 -2.38 32.09 13.87
N GLY A 66 -3.44 31.26 13.83
CA GLY A 66 -4.32 31.09 12.68
C GLY A 66 -4.09 29.77 11.95
N THR A 67 -4.25 29.77 10.63
CA THR A 67 -3.94 28.65 9.76
C THR A 67 -2.63 28.94 9.02
N LEU A 68 -1.57 28.32 9.46
CA LEU A 68 -0.22 28.51 8.94
C LEU A 68 0.18 27.28 8.13
N THR A 69 0.82 27.48 6.97
CA THR A 69 1.16 26.38 6.05
C THR A 69 2.64 26.31 5.73
N LEU A 70 3.14 25.10 5.67
CA LEU A 70 4.41 24.73 5.06
C LEU A 70 4.11 23.64 4.02
N SER A 71 4.58 23.77 2.79
CA SER A 71 4.19 22.81 1.75
C SER A 71 5.31 22.45 0.80
N GLN A 72 5.20 21.26 0.24
CA GLN A 72 6.05 20.80 -0.85
C GLN A 72 5.18 20.38 -2.03
N ASN A 73 5.45 20.97 -3.20
CA ASN A 73 4.79 20.65 -4.46
C ASN A 73 5.47 19.46 -5.15
N SER A 74 4.78 18.90 -6.13
CA SER A 74 5.32 17.84 -7.01
C SER A 74 5.67 16.54 -6.27
N VAL A 75 5.00 16.26 -5.16
CA VAL A 75 5.02 14.94 -4.53
C VAL A 75 4.22 13.99 -5.44
N ASN A 76 4.89 13.01 -6.02
CA ASN A 76 4.29 12.12 -7.03
C ASN A 76 3.33 11.11 -6.37
N ILE A 77 2.08 11.52 -6.21
CA ILE A 77 1.02 10.74 -5.55
C ILE A 77 0.15 10.06 -6.61
N VAL A 78 -0.09 8.76 -6.45
CA VAL A 78 -0.97 7.97 -7.31
C VAL A 78 -2.22 7.58 -6.53
N SER A 79 -3.41 7.92 -7.05
CA SER A 79 -4.69 7.54 -6.44
C SER A 79 -4.83 6.02 -6.29
N GLY A 80 -5.36 5.59 -5.17
CA GLY A 80 -5.59 4.18 -4.83
C GLY A 80 -4.35 3.46 -4.27
N LYS A 81 -3.17 4.08 -4.28
CA LYS A 81 -1.99 3.50 -3.66
C LYS A 81 -1.87 3.82 -2.18
N LEU A 82 -1.29 2.88 -1.44
CA LEU A 82 -1.00 3.01 -0.02
C LEU A 82 0.35 3.68 0.19
N TYR A 83 0.39 4.64 1.09
CA TYR A 83 1.60 5.35 1.49
C TYR A 83 1.80 5.24 3.00
N ARG A 84 3.05 5.11 3.40
CA ARG A 84 3.48 5.31 4.78
C ARG A 84 4.00 6.73 4.90
N VAL A 85 3.41 7.48 5.82
CA VAL A 85 3.83 8.85 6.14
C VAL A 85 4.37 8.86 7.55
N SER A 86 5.53 9.45 7.76
CA SER A 86 6.12 9.63 9.08
C SER A 86 6.73 11.01 9.24
N PHE A 87 6.74 11.51 10.46
CA PHE A 87 7.36 12.77 10.86
C PHE A 87 7.63 12.77 12.37
N GLU A 88 8.46 13.68 12.82
CA GLU A 88 8.74 13.88 14.22
C GLU A 88 8.36 15.32 14.63
N ILE A 89 7.52 15.44 15.66
CA ILE A 89 7.22 16.73 16.30
C ILE A 89 8.18 16.91 17.47
N THR A 90 8.84 18.06 17.51
CA THR A 90 9.76 18.44 18.58
C THR A 90 9.41 19.83 19.11
N ASP A 91 9.96 20.19 20.26
CA ASP A 91 9.81 21.53 20.86
C ASP A 91 8.32 21.96 20.98
N TYR A 92 7.43 20.99 21.21
CA TYR A 92 5.99 21.26 21.25
C TYR A 92 5.62 22.04 22.51
N GLU A 93 4.99 23.21 22.32
CA GLU A 93 4.44 24.03 23.39
C GLU A 93 2.90 24.16 23.25
N SER A 94 2.41 24.41 22.02
CA SER A 94 0.98 24.64 21.76
C SER A 94 0.57 24.45 20.30
N GLY A 95 -0.76 24.38 20.05
CA GLY A 95 -1.35 24.31 18.73
C GLY A 95 -1.59 22.89 18.22
N PHE A 96 -1.95 22.80 16.94
CA PHE A 96 -2.24 21.54 16.29
C PHE A 96 -1.47 21.41 14.98
N PHE A 97 -0.82 20.27 14.78
CA PHE A 97 -0.21 19.91 13.51
C PHE A 97 -1.13 18.97 12.74
N LYS A 98 -1.49 19.37 11.51
CA LYS A 98 -2.40 18.62 10.61
C LYS A 98 -1.76 18.44 9.23
N PRO A 99 -1.10 17.33 8.96
CA PRO A 99 -0.61 17.05 7.61
C PRO A 99 -1.75 16.68 6.68
N GLN A 100 -1.70 17.21 5.45
CA GLN A 100 -2.58 16.84 4.34
C GLN A 100 -1.78 16.19 3.24
N PHE A 101 -2.24 15.03 2.79
CA PHE A 101 -1.61 14.23 1.74
C PHE A 101 -2.66 13.55 0.88
N GLY A 102 -2.46 13.52 -0.46
CA GLY A 102 -3.40 12.85 -1.37
C GLY A 102 -4.83 13.37 -1.30
N GLY A 103 -5.03 14.66 -0.97
CA GLY A 103 -6.34 15.31 -0.87
C GLY A 103 -7.06 15.14 0.47
N GLN A 104 -6.43 14.51 1.47
CA GLN A 104 -7.04 14.28 2.78
C GLN A 104 -6.14 14.71 3.93
N ILE A 105 -6.75 15.20 5.01
CA ILE A 105 -6.08 15.47 6.28
C ILE A 105 -5.88 14.12 7.00
N ILE A 106 -4.67 13.84 7.43
CA ILE A 106 -4.26 12.55 7.97
C ILE A 106 -3.99 12.54 9.46
N GLY A 107 -4.63 13.39 10.18
CA GLY A 107 -4.58 13.40 11.64
C GLY A 107 -4.53 14.79 12.21
N ASP A 108 -4.58 14.83 13.53
CA ASP A 108 -4.57 16.03 14.36
C ASP A 108 -3.65 15.77 15.54
N TYR A 109 -2.47 16.37 15.50
CA TYR A 109 -1.39 16.06 16.44
C TYR A 109 -1.05 17.27 17.30
N ASN A 110 -1.06 17.04 18.61
CA ASN A 110 -0.81 18.05 19.63
C ASN A 110 0.19 17.59 20.71
N THR A 111 1.11 16.70 20.33
CA THR A 111 2.15 16.19 21.23
C THR A 111 3.43 15.90 20.49
N SER A 112 4.56 16.06 21.17
CA SER A 112 5.90 15.69 20.63
C SER A 112 6.01 14.19 20.35
N GLY A 113 7.02 13.82 19.57
CA GLY A 113 7.43 12.47 19.25
C GLY A 113 7.21 12.09 17.79
N ILE A 114 7.66 10.91 17.44
CA ILE A 114 7.53 10.33 16.11
C ILE A 114 6.09 9.89 15.90
N LYS A 115 5.53 10.26 14.75
CA LYS A 115 4.20 9.85 14.28
C LYS A 115 4.38 9.09 12.98
N THR A 116 3.70 7.97 12.88
CA THR A 116 3.70 7.13 11.67
C THR A 116 2.29 6.66 11.40
N PHE A 117 1.86 6.71 10.16
CA PHE A 117 0.55 6.23 9.73
C PHE A 117 0.59 5.79 8.28
N PHE A 118 -0.40 4.99 7.92
CA PHE A 118 -0.64 4.55 6.56
C PHE A 118 -1.87 5.25 6.01
N VAL A 119 -1.80 5.69 4.75
CA VAL A 119 -2.88 6.39 4.08
C VAL A 119 -2.98 5.92 2.62
N THR A 120 -4.19 5.58 2.19
CA THR A 120 -4.47 5.35 0.77
C THR A 120 -4.84 6.69 0.13
N ALA A 121 -4.12 7.10 -0.90
CA ALA A 121 -4.37 8.36 -1.57
C ALA A 121 -5.73 8.34 -2.30
N ASN A 122 -6.59 9.31 -2.02
CA ASN A 122 -7.93 9.41 -2.64
C ASN A 122 -7.87 10.05 -4.04
N SER A 123 -6.83 10.82 -4.33
CA SER A 123 -6.71 11.53 -5.60
C SER A 123 -5.25 11.77 -5.99
N SER A 124 -4.94 11.58 -7.25
CA SER A 124 -3.67 11.97 -7.86
C SER A 124 -3.59 13.46 -8.27
N SER A 125 -4.73 14.17 -8.22
CA SER A 125 -4.76 15.62 -8.55
C SER A 125 -4.13 16.48 -7.45
N TYR A 126 -3.96 15.95 -6.25
CA TYR A 126 -3.33 16.64 -5.12
C TYR A 126 -1.88 16.18 -4.95
N SER A 127 -1.00 16.68 -5.81
CA SER A 127 0.44 16.39 -5.78
C SER A 127 1.23 17.24 -4.78
N THR A 128 0.56 17.77 -3.75
CA THR A 128 1.15 18.63 -2.74
C THR A 128 1.02 17.98 -1.37
N LEU A 129 2.12 17.90 -0.65
CA LEU A 129 2.13 17.67 0.79
C LEU A 129 1.98 19.01 1.49
N ILE A 130 0.93 19.20 2.28
CA ILE A 130 0.70 20.42 3.04
C ILE A 130 0.74 20.09 4.53
N LEU A 131 1.51 20.86 5.27
CA LEU A 131 1.66 20.78 6.70
C LEU A 131 0.98 22.02 7.32
N TYR A 132 -0.19 21.81 7.92
CA TYR A 132 -0.91 22.89 8.60
C TYR A 132 -0.49 22.96 10.06
N ALA A 133 -0.26 24.18 10.54
CA ALA A 133 -0.26 24.51 11.95
C ALA A 133 -1.50 25.37 12.25
N LEU A 134 -2.29 24.98 13.22
CA LEU A 134 -3.59 25.59 13.53
C LEU A 134 -3.65 26.07 14.98
N GLY A 135 -4.35 27.18 15.16
CA GLY A 135 -4.49 27.85 16.46
C GLY A 135 -3.30 28.71 16.78
N THR A 136 -2.98 28.90 18.05
CA THR A 136 -1.72 29.51 18.50
C THR A 136 -0.70 28.39 18.56
N SER A 137 0.08 28.25 17.49
CA SER A 137 1.00 27.11 17.30
C SER A 137 2.43 27.50 17.61
N LYS A 138 3.08 26.67 18.44
CA LYS A 138 4.51 26.74 18.72
C LYS A 138 5.07 25.34 18.88
N PHE A 139 5.75 24.86 17.84
CA PHE A 139 6.41 23.56 17.77
C PHE A 139 7.38 23.50 16.57
N SER A 140 8.11 22.42 16.47
CA SER A 140 8.97 22.13 15.32
C SER A 140 8.63 20.74 14.73
N VAL A 141 8.90 20.57 13.43
CA VAL A 141 8.79 19.27 12.74
C VAL A 141 10.09 18.96 12.00
N LYS A 142 10.44 17.67 11.92
CA LYS A 142 11.60 17.15 11.19
C LYS A 142 11.37 15.73 10.73
N ASN A 143 12.31 15.19 9.94
CA ASN A 143 12.31 13.80 9.49
C ASN A 143 10.99 13.39 8.81
N ILE A 144 10.48 14.26 7.92
CA ILE A 144 9.29 13.98 7.15
C ILE A 144 9.63 13.00 6.05
N SER A 145 8.89 11.91 5.97
CA SER A 145 9.05 10.85 4.96
C SER A 145 7.70 10.42 4.44
N VAL A 146 7.62 10.24 3.13
CA VAL A 146 6.46 9.69 2.42
C VAL A 146 6.95 8.68 1.40
N GLN A 147 6.58 7.43 1.56
CA GLN A 147 6.95 6.35 0.63
C GLN A 147 5.72 5.54 0.25
N GLU A 148 5.68 5.06 -0.99
CA GLU A 148 4.69 4.07 -1.42
C GLU A 148 4.99 2.73 -0.74
N TYR A 149 3.95 2.10 -0.19
CA TYR A 149 4.03 0.80 0.47
C TYR A 149 3.09 -0.20 -0.17
N ALA A 150 3.47 -1.46 -0.18
CA ALA A 150 2.60 -2.54 -0.59
C ALA A 150 2.63 -3.69 0.42
N LEU A 151 1.57 -4.48 0.39
CA LEU A 151 1.46 -5.68 1.21
C LEU A 151 2.60 -6.65 0.88
N ASN A 152 3.39 -7.03 1.87
CA ASN A 152 4.55 -7.91 1.73
C ASN A 152 4.29 -9.36 2.19
N LYS A 153 3.05 -9.68 2.55
CA LYS A 153 2.60 -10.99 3.02
C LYS A 153 1.95 -11.84 1.92
N ILE A 154 2.41 -11.67 0.67
CA ILE A 154 1.96 -12.44 -0.50
C ILE A 154 3.17 -13.11 -1.13
N PHE A 155 3.20 -14.42 -1.13
CA PHE A 155 4.35 -15.21 -1.51
C PHE A 155 4.06 -16.12 -2.71
N PRO A 156 4.97 -16.20 -3.70
CA PRO A 156 4.90 -17.20 -4.74
C PRO A 156 5.38 -18.56 -4.20
N GLU A 157 4.64 -19.61 -4.52
CA GLU A 157 4.94 -21.03 -4.25
C GLU A 157 5.06 -21.38 -2.75
N LEU A 158 5.82 -20.64 -1.95
CA LEU A 158 6.05 -20.94 -0.54
C LEU A 158 6.31 -19.68 0.29
N ALA A 159 5.66 -19.59 1.45
CA ALA A 159 5.98 -18.55 2.43
C ALA A 159 7.30 -18.89 3.17
N PRO A 160 8.13 -17.88 3.49
CA PRO A 160 9.33 -18.09 4.31
C PRO A 160 9.02 -18.73 5.66
N PRO A 161 9.95 -19.48 6.27
CA PRO A 161 9.78 -19.99 7.61
C PRO A 161 9.52 -18.87 8.63
N GLY A 162 8.59 -19.10 9.57
CA GLY A 162 8.29 -18.14 10.63
C GLY A 162 7.40 -16.98 10.25
N VAL A 163 6.83 -16.96 9.05
CA VAL A 163 5.84 -15.94 8.66
C VAL A 163 4.59 -16.10 9.53
N GLU A 164 4.23 -15.02 10.20
CA GLU A 164 3.00 -14.94 10.99
C GLU A 164 1.80 -14.60 10.10
N VAL A 165 0.63 -15.12 10.46
CA VAL A 165 -0.64 -14.82 9.78
C VAL A 165 -1.11 -13.38 10.08
N PRO A 166 -1.88 -12.76 9.17
CA PRO A 166 -2.32 -13.27 7.88
C PRO A 166 -1.21 -13.31 6.82
N TYR A 167 -1.28 -14.26 5.90
CA TYR A 167 -0.47 -14.25 4.68
C TYR A 167 -1.16 -15.02 3.55
N ILE A 168 -0.75 -14.73 2.32
CA ILE A 168 -1.24 -15.39 1.11
C ILE A 168 -0.07 -16.10 0.42
N VAL A 169 -0.33 -17.31 -0.05
CA VAL A 169 0.55 -18.03 -0.97
C VAL A 169 -0.21 -18.24 -2.27
N TYR A 170 0.43 -18.08 -3.41
CA TYR A 170 -0.13 -18.43 -4.71
C TYR A 170 0.83 -19.30 -5.51
N SER A 171 0.28 -20.28 -6.23
CA SER A 171 1.04 -21.19 -7.07
C SER A 171 0.49 -21.21 -8.49
N VAL A 172 1.38 -21.23 -9.47
CA VAL A 172 1.00 -21.42 -10.87
C VAL A 172 1.08 -22.92 -11.18
N VAL A 173 -0.07 -23.57 -11.14
CA VAL A 173 -0.17 -25.04 -11.28
C VAL A 173 0.10 -25.48 -12.72
N SER A 174 -0.41 -24.73 -13.68
CA SER A 174 -0.17 -24.99 -15.12
C SER A 174 -0.21 -23.71 -15.92
N ASN A 175 0.45 -23.73 -17.08
CA ASN A 175 0.32 -22.70 -18.11
C ASN A 175 0.41 -23.37 -19.48
N SER A 176 -0.66 -23.32 -20.23
CA SER A 176 -0.78 -23.96 -21.54
C SER A 176 -1.13 -22.95 -22.61
N PRO A 177 -0.48 -22.96 -23.79
CA PRO A 177 -0.87 -22.14 -24.89
C PRO A 177 -2.29 -22.49 -25.33
N SER A 178 -3.05 -21.46 -25.65
CA SER A 178 -4.41 -21.57 -26.19
C SER A 178 -4.42 -20.97 -27.58
N ASP A 179 -4.23 -21.80 -28.57
CA ASP A 179 -4.23 -21.37 -29.97
C ASP A 179 -5.63 -20.95 -30.41
N THR A 180 -5.71 -19.74 -30.99
CA THR A 180 -6.88 -19.30 -31.73
C THR A 180 -6.66 -19.60 -33.22
N LYS A 181 -7.74 -19.83 -33.99
CA LYS A 181 -7.68 -20.22 -35.43
C LYS A 181 -6.80 -19.29 -36.31
N ASN A 182 -6.46 -18.09 -35.83
CA ASN A 182 -5.74 -17.07 -36.58
C ASN A 182 -4.55 -16.44 -35.83
N ALA A 183 -4.10 -16.97 -34.69
CA ALA A 183 -3.02 -16.38 -33.92
C ALA A 183 -2.02 -17.43 -33.47
N ASN A 184 -0.76 -17.15 -33.70
CA ASN A 184 0.39 -17.99 -33.33
C ASN A 184 0.63 -17.87 -31.81
N GLY A 185 -0.07 -18.67 -30.98
CA GLY A 185 0.30 -18.85 -29.56
C GLY A 185 0.28 -17.61 -28.67
N ASP A 186 -0.46 -16.54 -29.06
CA ASP A 186 -0.46 -15.26 -28.34
C ASP A 186 -1.27 -15.29 -27.03
N ILE A 187 -1.96 -16.39 -26.77
CA ILE A 187 -2.83 -16.52 -25.59
C ILE A 187 -2.45 -17.78 -24.83
N ASP A 188 -2.17 -17.60 -23.55
CA ASP A 188 -1.98 -18.70 -22.61
C ASP A 188 -3.16 -18.78 -21.63
N THR A 189 -3.48 -20.01 -21.19
CA THR A 189 -4.38 -20.25 -20.06
C THR A 189 -3.57 -20.85 -18.92
N ALA A 190 -3.57 -20.17 -17.79
CA ALA A 190 -2.89 -20.58 -16.58
C ALA A 190 -3.92 -21.02 -15.51
N SER A 191 -3.62 -22.10 -14.79
CA SER A 191 -4.32 -22.48 -13.57
C SER A 191 -3.52 -21.99 -12.37
N ILE A 192 -4.18 -21.27 -11.45
CA ILE A 192 -3.59 -20.70 -10.27
C ILE A 192 -4.33 -21.20 -9.05
N GLU A 193 -3.59 -21.61 -8.03
CA GLU A 193 -4.10 -21.82 -6.68
C GLU A 193 -3.70 -20.68 -5.77
N VAL A 194 -4.62 -20.21 -4.93
CA VAL A 194 -4.36 -19.14 -3.94
C VAL A 194 -4.79 -19.63 -2.56
N TYR A 195 -3.88 -19.57 -1.61
CA TYR A 195 -4.06 -19.99 -0.23
C TYR A 195 -4.05 -18.75 0.68
N GLY A 196 -5.17 -18.47 1.34
CA GLY A 196 -5.27 -17.40 2.33
C GLY A 196 -5.19 -17.97 3.75
N PHE A 197 -4.06 -17.80 4.44
CA PHE A 197 -3.80 -18.34 5.77
C PHE A 197 -4.18 -17.38 6.89
N GLN A 198 -4.89 -17.90 7.91
CA GLN A 198 -5.34 -17.17 9.09
C GLN A 198 -5.31 -18.06 10.35
N ASP A 199 -5.44 -17.40 11.52
CA ASP A 199 -5.47 -18.06 12.83
C ASP A 199 -6.84 -18.68 13.18
N THR A 200 -7.91 -18.25 12.52
CA THR A 200 -9.27 -18.76 12.74
C THR A 200 -9.99 -19.04 11.44
N TYR A 201 -10.97 -19.96 11.48
CA TYR A 201 -11.83 -20.32 10.34
C TYR A 201 -12.50 -19.08 9.72
N ASN A 202 -13.16 -18.26 10.53
CA ASN A 202 -13.91 -17.11 10.02
C ASN A 202 -13.01 -16.11 9.31
N LYS A 203 -11.85 -15.79 9.88
CA LYS A 203 -10.88 -14.88 9.24
C LYS A 203 -10.32 -15.48 7.94
N ALA A 204 -10.13 -16.79 7.85
CA ALA A 204 -9.71 -17.44 6.61
C ALA A 204 -10.81 -17.35 5.53
N VAL A 205 -12.08 -17.52 5.90
CA VAL A 205 -13.23 -17.30 5.01
C VAL A 205 -13.26 -15.85 4.53
N ASP A 206 -13.12 -14.86 5.43
CA ASP A 206 -13.13 -13.44 5.08
C ASP A 206 -11.97 -13.07 4.12
N LEU A 207 -10.78 -13.63 4.36
CA LEU A 207 -9.64 -13.46 3.47
C LEU A 207 -9.91 -14.11 2.10
N GLY A 208 -10.51 -15.30 2.06
CA GLY A 208 -10.93 -15.97 0.82
C GLY A 208 -11.93 -15.12 0.02
N VAL A 209 -12.97 -14.58 0.66
CA VAL A 209 -13.91 -13.64 0.03
C VAL A 209 -13.19 -12.43 -0.57
N SER A 210 -12.23 -11.86 0.15
CA SER A 210 -11.44 -10.71 -0.31
C SER A 210 -10.53 -11.06 -1.49
N VAL A 211 -9.89 -12.22 -1.46
CA VAL A 211 -9.07 -12.73 -2.59
C VAL A 211 -9.94 -12.93 -3.82
N ARG A 212 -11.13 -13.54 -3.65
CA ARG A 212 -12.07 -13.72 -4.75
C ARG A 212 -12.55 -12.39 -5.32
N ALA A 213 -12.89 -11.42 -4.50
CA ALA A 213 -13.28 -10.07 -4.95
C ALA A 213 -12.15 -9.38 -5.74
N ALA A 214 -10.89 -9.62 -5.36
CA ALA A 214 -9.73 -9.09 -6.04
C ALA A 214 -9.46 -9.76 -7.41
N LEU A 215 -9.65 -11.07 -7.52
CA LEU A 215 -9.23 -11.85 -8.68
C LEU A 215 -10.35 -12.20 -9.66
N ASP A 216 -11.55 -12.53 -9.17
CA ASP A 216 -12.62 -13.03 -10.05
C ASP A 216 -13.05 -11.95 -11.05
N ARG A 217 -13.18 -12.37 -12.32
CA ARG A 217 -13.55 -11.51 -13.46
C ARG A 217 -12.64 -10.33 -13.72
N LYS A 218 -11.41 -10.34 -13.19
CA LYS A 218 -10.43 -9.30 -13.49
C LYS A 218 -9.98 -9.36 -14.95
N THR A 219 -9.84 -8.17 -15.52
CA THR A 219 -9.26 -7.90 -16.84
C THR A 219 -8.33 -6.69 -16.72
N GLY A 220 -7.42 -6.52 -17.66
CA GLY A 220 -6.52 -5.36 -17.66
C GLY A 220 -5.06 -5.73 -17.83
N THR A 221 -4.19 -4.73 -17.73
CA THR A 221 -2.73 -4.92 -17.80
C THR A 221 -2.12 -4.73 -16.42
N TYR A 222 -1.46 -5.77 -15.92
CA TYR A 222 -0.82 -5.79 -14.62
C TYR A 222 0.64 -6.17 -14.78
N ASN A 223 1.54 -5.29 -14.38
CA ASN A 223 2.98 -5.50 -14.50
C ASN A 223 3.41 -5.98 -15.91
N THR A 224 2.95 -5.28 -16.96
CA THR A 224 3.16 -5.59 -18.39
C THR A 224 2.44 -6.85 -18.90
N ILE A 225 1.67 -7.56 -18.10
CA ILE A 225 0.90 -8.74 -18.48
C ILE A 225 -0.55 -8.34 -18.72
N LYS A 226 -1.07 -8.63 -19.92
CA LYS A 226 -2.48 -8.39 -20.24
C LYS A 226 -3.32 -9.61 -19.85
N ILE A 227 -4.11 -9.45 -18.80
CA ILE A 227 -5.13 -10.42 -18.39
C ILE A 227 -6.39 -10.16 -19.22
N GLN A 228 -6.85 -11.19 -19.94
CA GLN A 228 -8.09 -11.16 -20.71
C GLN A 228 -9.29 -11.57 -19.86
N SER A 229 -9.11 -12.55 -18.99
CA SER A 229 -10.10 -12.98 -18.02
C SER A 229 -9.47 -13.72 -16.87
N THR A 230 -10.06 -13.59 -15.70
CA THR A 230 -9.81 -14.44 -14.54
C THR A 230 -11.14 -15.02 -14.10
N ASN A 231 -11.21 -16.34 -14.01
CA ASN A 231 -12.41 -17.04 -13.61
C ASN A 231 -12.13 -17.85 -12.36
N TYR A 232 -12.90 -17.60 -11.31
CA TYR A 232 -12.95 -18.44 -10.13
C TYR A 232 -13.50 -19.82 -10.52
N VAL A 233 -12.88 -20.88 -10.02
CA VAL A 233 -13.22 -22.26 -10.36
C VAL A 233 -13.80 -22.99 -9.14
N ASN A 234 -13.08 -22.96 -8.03
CA ASN A 234 -13.41 -23.72 -6.83
C ASN A 234 -12.85 -23.07 -5.57
N GLU A 235 -13.41 -23.44 -4.40
CA GLU A 235 -12.88 -23.10 -3.08
C GLU A 235 -13.04 -24.29 -2.15
N GLN A 236 -12.03 -24.49 -1.33
CA GLN A 236 -12.07 -25.42 -0.21
C GLN A 236 -11.39 -24.80 1.01
N MET A 237 -11.81 -25.25 2.19
CA MET A 237 -11.19 -24.87 3.44
C MET A 237 -10.31 -26.03 3.91
N ASP A 238 -9.09 -25.70 4.36
CA ASP A 238 -8.16 -26.65 4.95
C ASP A 238 -7.67 -26.16 6.30
N VAL A 239 -7.21 -27.09 7.14
CA VAL A 239 -6.63 -26.81 8.44
C VAL A 239 -5.27 -27.47 8.59
N ASN A 240 -4.26 -26.67 8.89
CA ASN A 240 -2.98 -27.18 9.33
C ASN A 240 -2.99 -27.34 10.86
N GLU A 241 -3.32 -28.54 11.32
CA GLU A 241 -3.45 -28.83 12.76
C GLU A 241 -2.15 -28.59 13.56
N ALA A 242 -0.98 -28.88 12.96
CA ALA A 242 0.32 -28.70 13.60
C ALA A 242 0.64 -27.23 13.88
N ARG A 243 0.19 -26.32 13.01
CA ARG A 243 0.37 -24.87 13.14
C ARG A 243 -0.85 -24.16 13.67
N LYS A 244 -1.99 -24.85 13.82
CA LYS A 244 -3.30 -24.29 14.16
C LYS A 244 -3.70 -23.13 13.22
N LEU A 245 -3.47 -23.32 11.93
CA LEU A 245 -3.81 -22.35 10.89
C LEU A 245 -4.92 -22.89 9.99
N TRP A 246 -5.81 -22.00 9.60
CA TRP A 246 -6.85 -22.23 8.61
C TRP A 246 -6.45 -21.63 7.28
N ALA A 247 -6.74 -22.32 6.18
CA ALA A 247 -6.49 -21.84 4.83
C ALA A 247 -7.78 -21.88 3.99
N ALA A 248 -8.11 -20.76 3.36
CA ALA A 248 -9.02 -20.73 2.22
C ALA A 248 -8.19 -21.00 0.97
N ILE A 249 -8.48 -22.09 0.27
CA ILE A 249 -7.77 -22.49 -0.95
C ILE A 249 -8.72 -22.27 -2.12
N GLN A 250 -8.29 -21.45 -3.08
CA GLN A 250 -9.10 -21.05 -4.22
C GLN A 250 -8.38 -21.33 -5.53
N ASP A 251 -9.10 -21.90 -6.49
CA ASP A 251 -8.62 -22.20 -7.83
C ASP A 251 -9.13 -21.17 -8.82
N TYR A 252 -8.25 -20.73 -9.71
CA TYR A 252 -8.55 -19.78 -10.78
C TYR A 252 -8.02 -20.26 -12.12
N SER A 253 -8.81 -20.02 -13.17
CA SER A 253 -8.36 -20.12 -14.56
C SER A 253 -8.15 -18.72 -15.12
N ILE A 254 -6.93 -18.42 -15.55
CA ILE A 254 -6.52 -17.09 -16.01
C ILE A 254 -6.09 -17.14 -17.46
N ARG A 255 -6.73 -16.34 -18.29
CA ARG A 255 -6.37 -16.18 -19.68
C ARG A 255 -5.52 -14.92 -19.86
N ILE A 256 -4.30 -15.09 -20.34
CA ILE A 256 -3.35 -14.00 -20.57
C ILE A 256 -3.03 -13.87 -22.04
N LYS A 257 -2.78 -12.64 -22.49
CA LYS A 257 -2.22 -12.37 -23.81
C LYS A 257 -0.73 -12.12 -23.67
N ASN A 258 0.07 -12.88 -24.39
CA ASN A 258 1.50 -12.61 -24.52
C ASN A 258 1.66 -11.37 -25.42
N LEU A 259 2.32 -10.31 -24.90
CA LEU A 259 2.62 -9.09 -25.63
C LEU A 259 4.01 -9.21 -26.28
#